data_2195442c54da91214c796b56a45ffc95
#
_entry.id   2195442c54da91214c796b56a45ffc95
#
_cell.length_a   1.000
_cell.length_b   1.000
_cell.length_c   1.000
_cell.angle_alpha   90.00
_cell.angle_beta   90.00
_cell.angle_gamma   90.00
#
_symmetry.space_group_name_H-M   'P 1'
#
loop_
_entity.id
_entity.type
_entity.pdbx_description
1 polymer ?
#
loop_
_entity_poly.entity_id
_entity_poly.type
_entity_poly.pdbx_seq_one_letter_code
_entity_poly.pdbx_strand_id
1 'polypeptide(L)'
;MLIGLAIGWVFRGSTVAEIGERAPDFTVEVFDGASFTLSEAGKPVVLNFWASWCIPCRTEIPDISAFAEAHPGIQVVGVAVEDSEQSARDFATEVMASYPLALGTDEIEDAYPRIGLPATYIIDANGVVTDIFNGIVTEDLLTELLG
;
A
#
# COMPACT_ATOMS: atom_id res chain seq x y z
N MET A 1 -13.05 -37.02 34.83
CA MET A 1 -12.56 -35.63 34.82
C MET A 1 -11.87 -35.40 33.48
N LEU A 2 -12.59 -34.88 32.50
CA LEU A 2 -12.08 -34.61 31.15
C LEU A 2 -11.56 -33.20 31.14
N ILE A 3 -10.21 -33.07 31.04
CA ILE A 3 -9.54 -31.78 30.82
C ILE A 3 -9.68 -31.47 29.32
N GLY A 4 -10.60 -30.58 29.00
CA GLY A 4 -10.76 -30.04 27.66
C GLY A 4 -9.55 -29.19 27.32
N LEU A 5 -8.68 -29.69 26.46
CA LEU A 5 -7.68 -28.89 25.78
C LEU A 5 -8.42 -27.95 24.81
N ALA A 6 -8.59 -26.71 25.22
CA ALA A 6 -8.96 -25.64 24.29
C ALA A 6 -7.77 -25.44 23.34
N ILE A 7 -7.88 -26.02 22.15
CA ILE A 7 -6.96 -25.72 21.06
C ILE A 7 -7.33 -24.31 20.60
N GLY A 8 -6.63 -23.33 21.15
CA GLY A 8 -6.68 -21.97 20.64
C GLY A 8 -6.18 -21.97 19.21
N TRP A 9 -7.06 -21.77 18.27
CA TRP A 9 -6.72 -21.44 16.91
C TRP A 9 -6.02 -20.08 16.94
N VAL A 10 -4.69 -20.13 16.97
CA VAL A 10 -3.88 -18.94 16.68
C VAL A 10 -4.05 -18.71 15.18
N PHE A 11 -4.91 -17.77 14.81
CA PHE A 11 -4.92 -17.23 13.46
C PHE A 11 -3.55 -16.53 13.26
N ARG A 12 -2.60 -17.27 12.76
CA ARG A 12 -1.42 -16.67 12.14
C ARG A 12 -1.91 -16.02 10.87
N GLY A 13 -2.04 -14.70 10.90
CA GLY A 13 -2.21 -13.93 9.67
C GLY A 13 -1.13 -14.35 8.69
N SER A 14 -1.47 -14.41 7.41
CA SER A 14 -0.48 -14.68 6.36
C SER A 14 0.69 -13.70 6.52
N THR A 15 1.92 -14.18 6.37
CA THR A 15 3.11 -13.33 6.35
C THR A 15 3.26 -12.60 5.02
N VAL A 16 2.46 -12.99 4.03
CA VAL A 16 2.45 -12.47 2.66
C VAL A 16 1.04 -12.00 2.32
N ALA A 17 0.94 -10.85 1.65
CA ALA A 17 -0.34 -10.27 1.24
C ALA A 17 -1.02 -11.12 0.16
N GLU A 18 -2.25 -11.53 0.43
CA GLU A 18 -3.10 -12.33 -0.48
C GLU A 18 -4.54 -11.81 -0.43
N ILE A 19 -5.23 -11.88 -1.57
CA ILE A 19 -6.65 -11.50 -1.65
C ILE A 19 -7.48 -12.37 -0.70
N GLY A 20 -8.33 -11.73 0.10
CA GLY A 20 -9.19 -12.37 1.08
C GLY A 20 -8.56 -12.56 2.45
N GLU A 21 -7.26 -12.30 2.59
CA GLU A 21 -6.54 -12.43 3.85
C GLU A 21 -6.25 -11.05 4.47
N ARG A 22 -5.96 -11.06 5.76
CA ARG A 22 -5.52 -9.84 6.45
C ARG A 22 -4.18 -9.40 5.89
N ALA A 23 -4.10 -8.14 5.47
CA ALA A 23 -2.87 -7.53 4.98
C ALA A 23 -1.80 -7.55 6.09
N PRO A 24 -0.56 -7.97 5.78
CA PRO A 24 0.55 -7.87 6.72
C PRO A 24 0.74 -6.44 7.19
N ASP A 25 0.83 -6.23 8.51
CA ASP A 25 1.07 -4.90 9.07
C ASP A 25 2.47 -4.41 8.75
N PHE A 26 2.62 -3.10 8.60
CA PHE A 26 3.92 -2.46 8.40
C PHE A 26 3.90 -1.02 8.89
N THR A 27 5.09 -0.50 9.14
CA THR A 27 5.32 0.92 9.39
C THR A 27 6.38 1.41 8.41
N VAL A 28 6.11 2.53 7.74
CA VAL A 28 7.06 3.19 6.85
C VAL A 28 7.22 4.66 7.20
N GLU A 29 8.40 5.20 6.94
CA GLU A 29 8.68 6.62 7.06
C GLU A 29 8.23 7.36 5.80
N VAL A 30 7.33 8.31 5.97
CA VAL A 30 6.91 9.21 4.90
C VAL A 30 7.98 10.27 4.69
N PHE A 31 8.23 10.67 3.45
CA PHE A 31 9.30 11.63 3.14
C PHE A 31 9.11 13.02 3.76
N ASP A 32 7.92 13.35 4.23
CA ASP A 32 7.67 14.59 5.00
C ASP A 32 8.08 14.49 6.47
N GLY A 33 8.52 13.33 6.94
CA GLY A 33 8.98 13.08 8.30
C GLY A 33 7.98 12.37 9.21
N ALA A 34 6.74 12.17 8.78
CA ALA A 34 5.74 11.39 9.51
C ALA A 34 5.96 9.89 9.31
N SER A 35 5.31 9.06 10.14
CA SER A 35 5.25 7.61 9.95
C SER A 35 3.83 7.19 9.57
N PHE A 36 3.72 6.17 8.73
CA PHE A 36 2.46 5.52 8.40
C PHE A 36 2.51 4.07 8.88
N THR A 37 1.52 3.67 9.67
CA THR A 37 1.33 2.29 10.12
C THR A 37 -0.02 1.77 9.61
N LEU A 38 -0.01 0.68 8.84
CA LEU A 38 -1.22 0.17 8.19
C LEU A 38 -2.33 -0.13 9.20
N SER A 39 -2.02 -0.82 10.29
CA SER A 39 -3.01 -1.20 11.32
C SER A 39 -3.65 0.00 12.04
N GLU A 40 -3.08 1.18 11.94
CA GLU A 40 -3.57 2.42 12.54
C GLU A 40 -4.39 3.28 11.56
N ALA A 41 -4.52 2.87 10.30
CA ALA A 41 -5.20 3.66 9.28
C ALA A 41 -6.69 3.89 9.59
N GLY A 42 -7.39 2.88 10.10
CA GLY A 42 -8.81 2.98 10.51
C GLY A 42 -9.79 3.22 9.37
N LYS A 43 -9.36 3.08 8.12
CA LYS A 43 -10.12 3.32 6.89
C LYS A 43 -9.54 2.49 5.74
N PRO A 44 -10.24 2.36 4.60
CA PRO A 44 -9.68 1.67 3.44
C PRO A 44 -8.37 2.29 3.00
N VAL A 45 -7.45 1.46 2.50
CA VAL A 45 -6.11 1.88 2.07
C VAL A 45 -5.87 1.48 0.63
N VAL A 46 -5.39 2.43 -0.16
CA VAL A 46 -4.78 2.19 -1.48
C VAL A 46 -3.27 2.24 -1.29
N LEU A 47 -2.63 1.09 -1.36
CA LEU A 47 -1.20 0.93 -1.19
C LEU A 47 -0.56 0.77 -2.56
N ASN A 48 0.14 1.79 -3.03
CA ASN A 48 0.79 1.82 -4.34
C ASN A 48 2.31 1.66 -4.20
N PHE A 49 2.87 0.68 -4.89
CA PHE A 49 4.31 0.46 -4.97
C PHE A 49 4.88 1.09 -6.23
N TRP A 50 5.98 1.82 -6.07
CA TRP A 50 6.61 2.57 -7.14
C TRP A 50 8.15 2.58 -7.00
N ALA A 51 8.83 3.06 -8.03
CA ALA A 51 10.26 3.36 -8.00
C ALA A 51 10.55 4.58 -8.87
N SER A 52 11.62 5.30 -8.57
CA SER A 52 12.02 6.50 -9.32
C SER A 52 12.39 6.21 -10.78
N TRP A 53 12.89 5.01 -11.06
CA TRP A 53 13.27 4.56 -12.40
C TRP A 53 12.09 4.03 -13.23
N CYS A 54 10.91 3.91 -12.63
CA CYS A 54 9.74 3.33 -13.26
C CYS A 54 8.91 4.40 -13.98
N ILE A 55 8.94 4.41 -15.31
CA ILE A 55 8.18 5.38 -16.13
C ILE A 55 6.66 5.21 -15.96
N PRO A 56 6.07 4.00 -16.01
CA PRO A 56 4.64 3.82 -15.77
C PRO A 56 4.19 4.29 -14.37
N CYS A 57 5.04 4.20 -13.37
CA CYS A 57 4.75 4.72 -12.03
C CYS A 57 4.54 6.24 -12.07
N ARG A 58 5.38 6.97 -12.80
CA ARG A 58 5.23 8.40 -13.01
C ARG A 58 3.90 8.74 -13.69
N THR A 59 3.49 7.92 -14.65
CA THR A 59 2.27 8.13 -15.44
C THR A 59 1.00 8.05 -14.59
N GLU A 60 0.93 7.17 -13.59
CA GLU A 60 -0.28 6.97 -12.78
C GLU A 60 -0.43 7.95 -11.61
N ILE A 61 0.65 8.61 -11.18
CA ILE A 61 0.62 9.49 -10.00
C ILE A 61 -0.41 10.60 -10.08
N PRO A 62 -0.60 11.32 -11.21
CA PRO A 62 -1.65 12.33 -11.32
C PRO A 62 -3.07 11.75 -11.10
N ASP A 63 -3.35 10.57 -11.64
CA ASP A 63 -4.64 9.91 -11.47
C ASP A 63 -4.89 9.49 -10.03
N ILE A 64 -3.88 8.89 -9.38
CA ILE A 64 -3.96 8.51 -7.97
C ILE A 64 -4.09 9.75 -7.08
N SER A 65 -3.40 10.83 -7.40
CA SER A 65 -3.51 12.11 -6.69
C SER A 65 -4.92 12.68 -6.78
N ALA A 66 -5.53 12.69 -7.97
CA ALA A 66 -6.89 13.15 -8.18
C ALA A 66 -7.89 12.30 -7.36
N PHE A 67 -7.71 10.98 -7.36
CA PHE A 67 -8.51 10.08 -6.54
C PHE A 67 -8.37 10.38 -5.04
N ALA A 68 -7.15 10.57 -4.55
CA ALA A 68 -6.88 10.86 -3.14
C ALA A 68 -7.52 12.19 -2.70
N GLU A 69 -7.46 13.22 -3.53
CA GLU A 69 -8.08 14.52 -3.25
C GLU A 69 -9.60 14.43 -3.18
N ALA A 70 -10.20 13.61 -4.04
CA ALA A 70 -11.66 13.44 -4.11
C ALA A 70 -12.20 12.52 -2.99
N HIS A 71 -11.38 11.69 -2.35
CA HIS A 71 -11.81 10.66 -1.40
C HIS A 71 -11.03 10.74 -0.08
N PRO A 72 -11.25 11.78 0.75
CA PRO A 72 -10.50 11.93 2.02
C PRO A 72 -10.80 10.83 3.05
N GLY A 73 -11.87 10.06 2.85
CA GLY A 73 -12.20 8.88 3.67
C GLY A 73 -11.40 7.62 3.33
N ILE A 74 -10.53 7.69 2.32
CA ILE A 74 -9.66 6.60 1.89
C ILE A 74 -8.21 7.05 2.04
N GLN A 75 -7.38 6.21 2.67
CA GLN A 75 -5.96 6.49 2.82
C GLN A 75 -5.20 5.99 1.59
N VAL A 76 -4.57 6.87 0.88
CA VAL A 76 -3.63 6.52 -0.18
C VAL A 76 -2.21 6.66 0.36
N VAL A 77 -1.34 5.69 0.09
CA VAL A 77 0.08 5.76 0.42
C VAL A 77 0.89 5.10 -0.70
N GLY A 78 1.94 5.78 -1.13
CA GLY A 78 2.89 5.25 -2.12
C GLY A 78 4.20 4.85 -1.44
N VAL A 79 4.64 3.63 -1.68
CA VAL A 79 5.86 3.07 -1.06
C VAL A 79 6.90 2.78 -2.15
N ALA A 80 8.05 3.44 -2.04
CA ALA A 80 9.18 3.19 -2.93
C ALA A 80 9.83 1.86 -2.62
N VAL A 81 10.03 1.05 -3.63
CA VAL A 81 10.68 -0.27 -3.54
C VAL A 81 11.75 -0.40 -4.64
N GLU A 82 12.71 -1.29 -4.43
CA GLU A 82 13.77 -1.55 -5.42
C GLU A 82 14.47 -0.27 -5.89
N ASP A 83 14.69 0.67 -4.97
CA ASP A 83 15.20 2.01 -5.26
C ASP A 83 16.20 2.47 -4.20
N SER A 84 17.05 3.43 -4.52
CA SER A 84 17.85 4.10 -3.52
C SER A 84 17.03 5.17 -2.80
N GLU A 85 17.33 5.40 -1.52
CA GLU A 85 16.65 6.44 -0.75
C GLU A 85 16.77 7.82 -1.41
N GLN A 86 17.95 8.18 -1.89
CA GLN A 86 18.18 9.48 -2.52
C GLN A 86 17.36 9.65 -3.80
N SER A 87 17.37 8.65 -4.68
CA SER A 87 16.59 8.70 -5.91
C SER A 87 15.08 8.75 -5.65
N ALA A 88 14.61 7.99 -4.67
CA ALA A 88 13.21 8.02 -4.26
C ALA A 88 12.80 9.38 -3.69
N ARG A 89 13.63 10.00 -2.85
CA ARG A 89 13.38 11.35 -2.31
C ARG A 89 13.34 12.42 -3.40
N ASP A 90 14.29 12.38 -4.33
CA ASP A 90 14.35 13.32 -5.45
C ASP A 90 13.09 13.20 -6.32
N PHE A 91 12.67 11.98 -6.61
CA PHE A 91 11.45 11.71 -7.36
C PHE A 91 10.20 12.22 -6.62
N ALA A 92 10.09 11.95 -5.32
CA ALA A 92 8.97 12.41 -4.50
C ALA A 92 8.83 13.94 -4.50
N THR A 93 9.95 14.65 -4.46
CA THR A 93 9.98 16.12 -4.56
C THR A 93 9.53 16.60 -5.94
N GLU A 94 9.93 15.90 -7.00
CA GLU A 94 9.60 16.27 -8.37
C GLU A 94 8.12 16.07 -8.71
N VAL A 95 7.54 14.93 -8.34
CA VAL A 95 6.19 14.56 -8.79
C VAL A 95 5.06 15.25 -8.03
N MET A 96 5.30 15.75 -6.83
CA MET A 96 4.33 16.51 -6.03
C MET A 96 2.98 15.77 -5.87
N ALA A 97 3.03 14.50 -5.49
CA ALA A 97 1.83 13.71 -5.27
C ALA A 97 0.94 14.28 -4.15
N SER A 98 -0.38 14.19 -4.29
CA SER A 98 -1.36 14.64 -3.29
C SER A 98 -1.62 13.60 -2.19
N TYR A 99 -0.72 12.65 -2.03
CA TYR A 99 -0.78 11.61 -1.00
C TYR A 99 0.63 11.31 -0.49
N PRO A 100 0.77 10.74 0.71
CA PRO A 100 2.07 10.43 1.28
C PRO A 100 2.89 9.46 0.42
N LEU A 101 4.15 9.81 0.18
CA LEU A 101 5.15 8.94 -0.42
C LEU A 101 6.18 8.56 0.65
N ALA A 102 6.50 7.29 0.71
CA ALA A 102 7.35 6.70 1.73
C ALA A 102 8.44 5.83 1.14
N LEU A 103 9.51 5.62 1.90
CA LEU A 103 10.54 4.65 1.58
C LEU A 103 10.13 3.27 2.08
N GLY A 104 10.21 2.26 1.22
CA GLY A 104 9.98 0.87 1.60
C GLY A 104 11.11 0.29 2.44
N THR A 105 10.81 -0.82 3.09
CA THR A 105 11.77 -1.65 3.84
C THR A 105 11.80 -3.05 3.26
N ASP A 106 12.84 -3.81 3.55
CA ASP A 106 12.93 -5.21 3.10
C ASP A 106 11.72 -6.03 3.57
N GLU A 107 11.21 -5.75 4.77
CA GLU A 107 10.03 -6.42 5.31
C GLU A 107 8.77 -6.20 4.46
N ILE A 108 8.51 -4.96 4.04
CA ILE A 108 7.34 -4.66 3.21
C ILE A 108 7.53 -5.21 1.79
N GLU A 109 8.74 -5.20 1.27
CA GLU A 109 9.03 -5.77 -0.04
C GLU A 109 8.77 -7.29 -0.08
N ASP A 110 9.15 -7.99 0.96
CA ASP A 110 8.91 -9.44 1.12
C ASP A 110 7.44 -9.77 1.39
N ALA A 111 6.75 -8.94 2.17
CA ALA A 111 5.36 -9.17 2.56
C ALA A 111 4.35 -8.87 1.43
N TYR A 112 4.70 -8.02 0.48
CA TYR A 112 3.80 -7.60 -0.60
C TYR A 112 4.39 -7.96 -1.96
N PRO A 113 4.21 -9.21 -2.42
CA PRO A 113 4.75 -9.66 -3.70
C PRO A 113 4.13 -8.91 -4.86
N ARG A 114 4.92 -8.68 -5.90
CA ARG A 114 4.53 -8.00 -7.12
C ARG A 114 5.25 -8.60 -8.33
N ILE A 115 4.58 -8.54 -9.47
CA ILE A 115 5.14 -9.06 -10.74
C ILE A 115 6.02 -8.00 -11.41
N GLY A 116 5.90 -6.76 -11.01
CA GLY A 116 6.63 -5.63 -11.54
C GLY A 116 6.11 -4.33 -10.91
N LEU A 117 6.46 -3.20 -11.50
CA LEU A 117 6.00 -1.89 -11.06
C LEU A 117 5.30 -1.15 -12.20
N PRO A 118 4.28 -0.36 -11.89
CA PRO A 118 3.67 -0.19 -10.58
C PRO A 118 2.84 -1.40 -10.15
N ALA A 119 2.59 -1.50 -8.84
CA ALA A 119 1.66 -2.47 -8.27
C ALA A 119 0.82 -1.80 -7.19
N THR A 120 -0.46 -2.14 -7.11
CA THR A 120 -1.38 -1.51 -6.16
C THR A 120 -2.20 -2.57 -5.45
N TYR A 121 -2.23 -2.48 -4.13
CA TYR A 121 -3.04 -3.30 -3.25
C TYR A 121 -4.20 -2.47 -2.70
N ILE A 122 -5.40 -3.01 -2.76
CA ILE A 122 -6.57 -2.42 -2.12
C ILE A 122 -6.84 -3.19 -0.84
N ILE A 123 -6.92 -2.47 0.27
CA ILE A 123 -7.12 -3.03 1.60
C ILE A 123 -8.38 -2.37 2.18
N ASP A 124 -9.34 -3.17 2.61
CA ASP A 124 -10.59 -2.63 3.16
C ASP A 124 -10.40 -2.07 4.58
N ALA A 125 -11.45 -1.46 5.13
CA ALA A 125 -11.42 -0.87 6.46
C ALA A 125 -11.20 -1.88 7.59
N ASN A 126 -11.40 -3.17 7.32
CA ASN A 126 -11.12 -4.27 8.24
C ASN A 126 -9.69 -4.80 8.16
N GLY A 127 -8.88 -4.24 7.24
CA GLY A 127 -7.50 -4.65 7.03
C GLY A 127 -7.34 -5.87 6.12
N VAL A 128 -8.35 -6.22 5.33
CA VAL A 128 -8.33 -7.36 4.41
C VAL A 128 -7.99 -6.89 3.00
N VAL A 129 -7.08 -7.59 2.33
CA VAL A 129 -6.74 -7.34 0.92
C VAL A 129 -7.91 -7.76 0.05
N THR A 130 -8.48 -6.83 -0.72
CA THR A 130 -9.61 -7.11 -1.61
C THR A 130 -9.21 -7.23 -3.07
N ASP A 131 -8.18 -6.49 -3.49
CA ASP A 131 -7.72 -6.45 -4.88
C ASP A 131 -6.21 -6.22 -4.96
N ILE A 132 -5.61 -6.76 -6.02
CA ILE A 132 -4.19 -6.56 -6.35
C ILE A 132 -4.09 -6.26 -7.84
N PHE A 133 -3.51 -5.12 -8.18
CA PHE A 133 -3.27 -4.72 -9.56
C PHE A 133 -1.77 -4.70 -9.85
N ASN A 134 -1.37 -5.36 -10.91
CA ASN A 134 -0.03 -5.27 -11.49
C ASN A 134 -0.11 -4.43 -12.77
N GLY A 135 0.42 -3.23 -12.72
CA GLY A 135 0.33 -2.24 -13.80
C GLY A 135 -0.34 -0.95 -13.35
N ILE A 136 -0.57 -0.06 -14.31
CA ILE A 136 -1.15 1.27 -14.07
C ILE A 136 -2.59 1.14 -13.57
N VAL A 137 -2.92 1.89 -12.51
CA VAL A 137 -4.30 2.14 -12.08
C VAL A 137 -4.71 3.56 -12.49
N THR A 138 -6.00 3.76 -12.73
CA THR A 138 -6.55 5.06 -13.10
C THR A 138 -7.49 5.58 -12.01
N GLU A 139 -7.74 6.89 -12.03
CA GLU A 139 -8.74 7.50 -11.15
C GLU A 139 -10.11 6.82 -11.31
N ASP A 140 -10.54 6.57 -12.55
CA ASP A 140 -11.83 5.92 -12.83
C ASP A 140 -11.92 4.52 -12.24
N LEU A 141 -10.85 3.71 -12.37
CA LEU A 141 -10.81 2.37 -11.79
C LEU A 141 -10.92 2.41 -10.26
N LEU A 142 -10.15 3.28 -9.63
CA LEU A 142 -10.18 3.42 -8.17
C LEU A 142 -11.54 3.93 -7.67
N THR A 143 -12.15 4.86 -8.39
CA THR A 143 -13.48 5.39 -8.08
C THR A 143 -14.56 4.32 -8.24
N GLU A 144 -14.48 3.48 -9.27
CA GLU A 144 -15.41 2.37 -9.47
C GLU A 144 -15.35 1.35 -8.32
N LEU A 145 -14.13 1.07 -7.83
CA LEU A 145 -13.92 0.08 -6.79
C LEU A 145 -14.26 0.60 -5.38
N LEU A 146 -13.99 1.86 -5.10
CA LEU A 146 -13.96 2.42 -3.74
C LEU A 146 -14.80 3.68 -3.55
N GLY A 147 -15.23 4.27 -4.65
CA GLY A 147 -15.97 5.54 -4.65
C GLY A 147 -17.41 5.51 -4.16
#